data_7a6bb4d4a5322b97484fb6f6a9ce78a7
#
_entry.id   7a6bb4d4a5322b97484fb6f6a9ce78a7
#
_cell.length_a   1.000
_cell.length_b   1.000
_cell.length_c   1.000
_cell.angle_alpha   90.00
_cell.angle_beta   90.00
_cell.angle_gamma   90.00
#
_symmetry.space_group_name_H-M   'P 1'
#
loop_
_entity.id
_entity.type
_entity.pdbx_description
1 polymer ?
#
loop_
_entity_poly.entity_id
_entity_poly.type
_entity_poly.pdbx_seq_one_letter_code
_entity_poly.pdbx_strand_id
1 'polypeptide(L)'
;MTFPSSAEDSSVEVSALVSNLKESIARYEKASDNAAALENIISASKKLLREAVDAATLFRRFNFQPLQNACVRIAIEMQLFEKLPTFEAFTCRELAMDGGYDLEFTKRIVRGLAAGDVLEEVAENTYRQTKLSRLWASPKARDYTIHQWENFQTPIWSCIEYFREFGFQSPTDPRNSPITFALGGQDKSLFDILEEDPRRLAIFNNAMKSLAVSVTAYRFDKLQPGQDGILLVDVGGGSGYNIQEICSDYPNLNGRLVLQDIKGTVTHIKADGFQGRVDFQAYNFLEEIQPIKGMCLTWVSS
;
A
#
# COMPACT_ATOMS: atom_id res chain seq x y z
N MET A 1 -14.09 30.55 9.86
CA MET A 1 -15.00 30.11 8.77
C MET A 1 -16.14 29.36 9.44
N THR A 2 -17.33 29.96 9.46
CA THR A 2 -18.57 29.31 9.91
C THR A 2 -19.22 28.62 8.69
N PHE A 3 -19.31 27.32 8.73
CA PHE A 3 -20.03 26.55 7.71
C PHE A 3 -21.52 26.50 8.09
N PRO A 4 -22.45 26.67 7.13
CA PRO A 4 -23.87 26.58 7.43
C PRO A 4 -24.22 25.14 7.85
N SER A 5 -24.83 24.96 9.01
CA SER A 5 -25.37 23.69 9.47
C SER A 5 -26.88 23.64 9.19
N SER A 6 -27.33 22.73 8.36
CA SER A 6 -28.72 22.27 8.26
C SER A 6 -28.93 21.19 9.33
N ALA A 7 -29.19 21.57 10.56
CA ALA A 7 -29.17 20.68 11.73
C ALA A 7 -30.41 19.74 11.83
N GLU A 8 -31.52 20.03 11.18
CA GLU A 8 -32.75 19.23 11.31
C GLU A 8 -32.81 18.02 10.37
N ASP A 9 -32.27 18.13 9.16
CA ASP A 9 -32.24 17.01 8.19
C ASP A 9 -31.25 15.92 8.59
N SER A 10 -30.14 16.30 9.24
CA SER A 10 -29.08 15.37 9.64
C SER A 10 -29.49 14.42 10.77
N SER A 11 -30.40 14.80 11.67
CA SER A 11 -30.75 13.97 12.84
C SER A 11 -31.61 12.74 12.45
N VAL A 12 -32.49 12.88 11.46
CA VAL A 12 -33.34 11.79 10.95
C VAL A 12 -32.49 10.79 10.16
N GLU A 13 -31.56 11.29 9.36
CA GLU A 13 -30.64 10.46 8.57
C GLU A 13 -29.68 9.67 9.47
N VAL A 14 -29.08 10.30 10.47
CA VAL A 14 -28.22 9.64 11.46
C VAL A 14 -28.99 8.57 12.23
N SER A 15 -30.24 8.80 12.62
CA SER A 15 -31.06 7.81 13.31
C SER A 15 -31.33 6.57 12.43
N ALA A 16 -31.60 6.76 11.14
CA ALA A 16 -31.76 5.66 10.19
C ALA A 16 -30.48 4.86 10.00
N LEU A 17 -29.33 5.53 9.92
CA LEU A 17 -28.02 4.89 9.82
C LEU A 17 -27.65 4.09 11.07
N VAL A 18 -27.99 4.60 12.27
CA VAL A 18 -27.84 3.85 13.53
C VAL A 18 -28.69 2.59 13.52
N SER A 19 -29.92 2.66 13.03
CA SER A 19 -30.80 1.49 12.93
C SER A 19 -30.23 0.44 11.95
N ASN A 20 -29.73 0.87 10.80
CA ASN A 20 -29.07 0.00 9.82
C ASN A 20 -27.82 -0.69 10.40
N LEU A 21 -27.00 0.05 11.15
CA LEU A 21 -25.83 -0.52 11.81
C LEU A 21 -26.23 -1.58 12.85
N LYS A 22 -27.26 -1.31 13.67
CA LYS A 22 -27.78 -2.29 14.64
C LYS A 22 -28.26 -3.57 13.96
N GLU A 23 -28.98 -3.46 12.83
CA GLU A 23 -29.39 -4.63 12.06
C GLU A 23 -28.21 -5.41 11.49
N SER A 24 -27.20 -4.71 11.00
CA SER A 24 -25.96 -5.33 10.46
C SER A 24 -25.21 -6.10 11.55
N ILE A 25 -25.10 -5.53 12.75
CA ILE A 25 -24.52 -6.19 13.94
C ILE A 25 -25.34 -7.43 14.31
N ALA A 26 -26.66 -7.32 14.41
CA ALA A 26 -27.53 -8.45 14.77
C ALA A 26 -27.45 -9.61 13.75
N ARG A 27 -27.24 -9.31 12.47
CA ARG A 27 -26.99 -10.33 11.43
C ARG A 27 -25.64 -11.02 11.62
N TYR A 28 -24.59 -10.25 11.93
CA TYR A 28 -23.24 -10.77 12.19
C TYR A 28 -23.21 -11.68 13.43
N GLU A 29 -23.89 -11.28 14.52
CA GLU A 29 -23.97 -12.10 15.74
C GLU A 29 -24.65 -13.46 15.53
N LYS A 30 -25.62 -13.54 14.58
CA LYS A 30 -26.30 -14.78 14.20
C LYS A 30 -25.48 -15.68 13.26
N ALA A 31 -24.51 -15.10 12.54
CA ALA A 31 -23.74 -15.76 11.50
C ALA A 31 -22.25 -15.38 11.64
N SER A 32 -21.66 -15.70 12.79
CA SER A 32 -20.34 -15.19 13.24
C SER A 32 -19.15 -15.51 12.33
N ASP A 33 -19.33 -16.25 11.24
CA ASP A 33 -18.27 -16.60 10.28
C ASP A 33 -18.58 -16.09 8.85
N ASN A 34 -19.32 -15.00 8.73
CA ASN A 34 -19.75 -14.47 7.46
C ASN A 34 -19.00 -13.16 7.10
N ALA A 35 -18.00 -13.25 6.23
CA ALA A 35 -17.25 -12.10 5.72
C ALA A 35 -18.17 -10.99 5.15
N ALA A 36 -19.25 -11.36 4.46
CA ALA A 36 -20.23 -10.41 3.92
C ALA A 36 -20.97 -9.65 5.01
N ALA A 37 -21.26 -10.29 6.16
CA ALA A 37 -21.90 -9.61 7.29
C ALA A 37 -20.93 -8.59 7.93
N LEU A 38 -19.65 -8.90 8.02
CA LEU A 38 -18.63 -7.96 8.48
C LEU A 38 -18.47 -6.77 7.52
N GLU A 39 -18.47 -7.00 6.22
CA GLU A 39 -18.44 -5.93 5.21
C GLU A 39 -19.65 -4.99 5.33
N ASN A 40 -20.83 -5.53 5.62
CA ASN A 40 -22.02 -4.73 5.87
C ASN A 40 -21.86 -3.83 7.10
N ILE A 41 -21.29 -4.34 8.20
CA ILE A 41 -20.98 -3.54 9.39
C ILE A 41 -20.00 -2.43 9.05
N ILE A 42 -18.91 -2.75 8.34
CA ILE A 42 -17.89 -1.77 7.91
C ILE A 42 -18.53 -0.67 7.05
N SER A 43 -19.36 -1.06 6.08
CA SER A 43 -20.06 -0.11 5.19
C SER A 43 -21.02 0.79 5.96
N ALA A 44 -21.85 0.22 6.84
CA ALA A 44 -22.79 0.96 7.67
C ALA A 44 -22.09 1.91 8.64
N SER A 45 -20.98 1.48 9.25
CA SER A 45 -20.16 2.30 10.14
C SER A 45 -19.51 3.47 9.41
N LYS A 46 -19.00 3.26 8.19
CA LYS A 46 -18.42 4.34 7.35
C LYS A 46 -19.47 5.39 6.99
N LYS A 47 -20.69 4.96 6.65
CA LYS A 47 -21.80 5.88 6.35
C LYS A 47 -22.18 6.68 7.58
N LEU A 48 -22.37 6.02 8.72
CA LEU A 48 -22.69 6.69 9.98
C LEU A 48 -21.59 7.70 10.38
N LEU A 49 -20.33 7.33 10.29
CA LEU A 49 -19.22 8.22 10.61
C LEU A 49 -19.20 9.46 9.71
N ARG A 50 -19.47 9.30 8.41
CA ARG A 50 -19.49 10.41 7.47
C ARG A 50 -20.60 11.42 7.77
N GLU A 51 -21.78 10.96 8.18
CA GLU A 51 -22.93 11.85 8.49
C GLU A 51 -22.89 12.38 9.93
N ALA A 52 -22.31 11.62 10.86
CA ALA A 52 -22.23 12.03 12.28
C ALA A 52 -21.11 13.04 12.56
N VAL A 53 -20.07 13.07 11.74
CA VAL A 53 -18.93 13.98 11.92
C VAL A 53 -19.19 15.28 11.16
N ASP A 54 -19.06 16.41 11.83
CA ASP A 54 -19.24 17.73 11.22
C ASP A 54 -18.22 18.01 10.10
N ALA A 55 -18.63 18.78 9.10
CA ALA A 55 -17.82 19.09 7.93
C ALA A 55 -16.48 19.76 8.27
N ALA A 56 -16.43 20.58 9.33
CA ALA A 56 -15.18 21.25 9.73
C ALA A 56 -14.16 20.23 10.28
N THR A 57 -14.63 19.21 10.98
CA THR A 57 -13.78 18.11 11.47
C THR A 57 -13.31 17.25 10.32
N LEU A 58 -14.16 16.90 9.36
CA LEU A 58 -13.75 16.17 8.15
C LEU A 58 -12.72 16.97 7.34
N PHE A 59 -12.99 18.27 7.13
CA PHE A 59 -12.06 19.18 6.46
C PHE A 59 -10.68 19.22 7.15
N ARG A 60 -10.66 19.35 8.48
CA ARG A 60 -9.40 19.32 9.25
C ARG A 60 -8.67 17.99 9.09
N ARG A 61 -9.36 16.85 9.26
CA ARG A 61 -8.76 15.51 9.10
C ARG A 61 -8.12 15.35 7.73
N PHE A 62 -8.82 15.74 6.67
CA PHE A 62 -8.30 15.65 5.30
C PHE A 62 -7.03 16.50 5.11
N ASN A 63 -7.04 17.75 5.58
CA ASN A 63 -5.90 18.65 5.40
C ASN A 63 -4.70 18.33 6.30
N PHE A 64 -4.90 17.64 7.42
CA PHE A 64 -3.80 17.21 8.30
C PHE A 64 -3.23 15.82 7.96
N GLN A 65 -3.84 15.09 7.02
CA GLN A 65 -3.36 13.79 6.58
C GLN A 65 -1.86 13.77 6.17
N PRO A 66 -1.35 14.75 5.41
CA PRO A 66 0.07 14.80 5.06
C PRO A 66 0.99 14.89 6.27
N LEU A 67 0.58 15.62 7.32
CA LEU A 67 1.35 15.72 8.57
C LEU A 67 1.34 14.41 9.36
N GLN A 68 0.23 13.69 9.37
CA GLN A 68 0.14 12.36 9.98
C GLN A 68 1.06 11.37 9.25
N ASN A 69 1.05 11.39 7.92
CA ASN A 69 1.96 10.58 7.10
C ASN A 69 3.44 10.91 7.40
N ALA A 70 3.76 12.21 7.59
CA ALA A 70 5.09 12.64 7.98
C ALA A 70 5.49 12.10 9.36
N CYS A 71 4.57 12.08 10.34
CA CYS A 71 4.82 11.48 11.64
C CYS A 71 5.12 9.99 11.54
N VAL A 72 4.39 9.24 10.70
CA VAL A 72 4.69 7.82 10.44
C VAL A 72 6.08 7.66 9.81
N ARG A 73 6.41 8.49 8.81
CA ARG A 73 7.70 8.43 8.13
C ARG A 73 8.87 8.75 9.08
N ILE A 74 8.71 9.75 9.95
CA ILE A 74 9.69 10.09 10.98
C ILE A 74 9.82 8.95 12.01
N ALA A 75 8.71 8.37 12.46
CA ALA A 75 8.70 7.25 13.39
C ALA A 75 9.45 6.02 12.84
N ILE A 76 9.34 5.77 11.53
CA ILE A 76 10.12 4.74 10.85
C ILE A 76 11.63 5.04 10.92
N GLU A 77 12.06 6.28 10.63
CA GLU A 77 13.47 6.68 10.74
C GLU A 77 14.00 6.59 12.18
N MET A 78 13.17 6.90 13.16
CA MET A 78 13.47 6.74 14.58
C MET A 78 13.44 5.27 15.03
N GLN A 79 13.05 4.33 14.16
CA GLN A 79 12.87 2.90 14.51
C GLN A 79 11.92 2.73 15.71
N LEU A 80 10.88 3.59 15.82
CA LEU A 80 9.98 3.56 16.97
C LEU A 80 9.16 2.29 17.01
N PHE A 81 8.62 1.85 15.86
CA PHE A 81 7.69 0.73 15.80
C PHE A 81 8.29 -0.60 16.25
N GLU A 82 9.61 -0.78 16.08
CA GLU A 82 10.36 -1.95 16.53
C GLU A 82 10.57 -1.99 18.05
N LYS A 83 10.55 -0.82 18.70
CA LYS A 83 10.78 -0.65 20.14
C LYS A 83 9.49 -0.68 20.95
N LEU A 84 8.33 -0.54 20.29
CA LEU A 84 7.06 -0.50 20.98
C LEU A 84 6.68 -1.87 21.57
N PRO A 85 6.22 -1.93 22.83
CA PRO A 85 5.69 -3.17 23.40
C PRO A 85 4.44 -3.60 22.64
N THR A 86 4.27 -4.92 22.41
CA THR A 86 3.21 -5.43 21.54
C THR A 86 1.80 -5.20 22.09
N PHE A 87 1.62 -5.33 23.40
CA PHE A 87 0.30 -5.30 24.04
C PHE A 87 0.23 -4.33 25.24
N GLU A 88 1.34 -4.08 25.92
CA GLU A 88 1.39 -3.20 27.07
C GLU A 88 1.31 -1.73 26.63
N ALA A 89 0.89 -0.87 27.53
CA ALA A 89 0.97 0.56 27.37
C ALA A 89 2.41 1.05 27.62
N PHE A 90 2.79 2.14 26.98
CA PHE A 90 4.09 2.77 27.12
C PHE A 90 3.93 4.30 27.23
N THR A 91 4.90 4.96 27.83
CA THR A 91 4.94 6.43 27.93
C THR A 91 5.91 7.02 26.90
N CYS A 92 5.68 8.26 26.52
CA CYS A 92 6.63 8.99 25.67
C CYS A 92 8.01 9.12 26.33
N ARG A 93 8.09 9.14 27.66
CA ARG A 93 9.35 9.22 28.40
C ARG A 93 10.16 7.94 28.25
N GLU A 94 9.54 6.78 28.45
CA GLU A 94 10.21 5.48 28.26
C GLU A 94 10.74 5.36 26.84
N LEU A 95 9.92 5.69 25.85
CA LEU A 95 10.29 5.63 24.45
C LEU A 95 11.45 6.57 24.09
N ALA A 96 11.43 7.80 24.62
CA ALA A 96 12.51 8.76 24.41
C ALA A 96 13.83 8.29 25.04
N MET A 97 13.77 7.73 26.26
CA MET A 97 14.95 7.21 26.95
C MET A 97 15.53 5.98 26.23
N ASP A 98 14.72 5.03 25.83
CA ASP A 98 15.13 3.82 25.12
C ASP A 98 15.75 4.13 23.76
N GLY A 99 15.23 5.13 23.08
CA GLY A 99 15.72 5.54 21.75
C GLY A 99 16.86 6.57 21.79
N GLY A 100 17.12 7.20 22.94
CA GLY A 100 18.05 8.34 23.02
C GLY A 100 17.52 9.60 22.32
N TYR A 101 16.20 9.80 22.29
CA TYR A 101 15.55 10.91 21.59
C TYR A 101 15.19 12.05 22.54
N ASP A 102 15.01 13.26 22.00
CA ASP A 102 14.43 14.38 22.73
C ASP A 102 12.98 14.07 23.14
N LEU A 103 12.64 14.28 24.40
CA LEU A 103 11.33 13.95 24.94
C LEU A 103 10.20 14.77 24.29
N GLU A 104 10.41 16.06 24.10
CA GLU A 104 9.36 16.94 23.56
C GLU A 104 9.15 16.67 22.06
N PHE A 105 10.22 16.35 21.34
CA PHE A 105 10.11 15.88 19.95
C PHE A 105 9.36 14.54 19.88
N THR A 106 9.71 13.57 20.72
CA THR A 106 9.03 12.26 20.79
C THR A 106 7.53 12.43 21.08
N LYS A 107 7.16 13.29 22.05
CA LYS A 107 5.75 13.60 22.32
C LYS A 107 5.01 14.15 21.10
N ARG A 108 5.63 15.03 20.32
CA ARG A 108 5.01 15.59 19.10
C ARG A 108 4.74 14.50 18.06
N ILE A 109 5.72 13.62 17.82
CA ILE A 109 5.57 12.52 16.87
C ILE A 109 4.49 11.54 17.33
N VAL A 110 4.53 11.09 18.58
CA VAL A 110 3.57 10.15 19.16
C VAL A 110 2.14 10.72 19.14
N ARG A 111 1.94 12.00 19.47
CA ARG A 111 0.64 12.66 19.34
C ARG A 111 0.15 12.71 17.90
N GLY A 112 1.05 12.98 16.95
CA GLY A 112 0.71 12.92 15.51
C GLY A 112 0.27 11.53 15.06
N LEU A 113 0.94 10.48 15.56
CA LEU A 113 0.56 9.09 15.31
C LEU A 113 -0.81 8.77 15.95
N ALA A 114 -1.07 9.22 17.18
CA ALA A 114 -2.36 9.01 17.85
C ALA A 114 -3.50 9.76 17.16
N ALA A 115 -3.26 11.00 16.70
CA ALA A 115 -4.25 11.77 15.94
C ALA A 115 -4.62 11.11 14.58
N GLY A 116 -3.78 10.22 14.06
CA GLY A 116 -4.02 9.41 12.86
C GLY A 116 -4.47 7.98 13.16
N ASP A 117 -4.92 7.67 14.37
CA ASP A 117 -5.35 6.34 14.80
C ASP A 117 -4.26 5.24 14.66
N VAL A 118 -2.99 5.66 14.50
CA VAL A 118 -1.84 4.75 14.44
C VAL A 118 -1.52 4.20 15.82
N LEU A 119 -1.62 5.05 16.85
CA LEU A 119 -1.51 4.69 18.26
C LEU A 119 -2.80 5.04 18.99
N GLU A 120 -3.10 4.32 20.06
CA GLU A 120 -4.22 4.62 20.96
C GLU A 120 -3.70 5.31 22.21
N GLU A 121 -4.18 6.52 22.51
CA GLU A 121 -3.89 7.20 23.80
C GLU A 121 -4.83 6.64 24.87
N VAL A 122 -4.28 5.89 25.82
CA VAL A 122 -5.05 5.22 26.88
C VAL A 122 -5.08 6.01 28.18
N ALA A 123 -4.14 6.93 28.37
CA ALA A 123 -4.09 7.90 29.44
C ALA A 123 -3.18 9.06 29.01
N GLU A 124 -3.11 10.15 29.78
CA GLU A 124 -2.27 11.29 29.47
C GLU A 124 -0.80 10.87 29.22
N ASN A 125 -0.29 11.17 28.01
CA ASN A 125 1.05 10.79 27.52
C ASN A 125 1.37 9.29 27.61
N THR A 126 0.33 8.44 27.66
CA THR A 126 0.44 6.97 27.73
C THR A 126 -0.31 6.36 26.56
N TYR A 127 0.36 5.52 25.82
CA TYR A 127 -0.13 5.02 24.53
C TYR A 127 -0.04 3.51 24.44
N ARG A 128 -0.79 2.93 23.51
CA ARG A 128 -0.77 1.52 23.16
C ARG A 128 -0.71 1.36 21.63
N GLN A 129 -0.09 0.28 21.18
CA GLN A 129 -0.12 -0.09 19.77
C GLN A 129 -1.53 -0.48 19.31
N THR A 130 -1.91 -0.01 18.12
CA THR A 130 -3.06 -0.52 17.37
C THR A 130 -2.63 -1.69 16.46
N LYS A 131 -3.60 -2.35 15.81
CA LYS A 131 -3.27 -3.32 14.75
C LYS A 131 -2.51 -2.67 13.58
N LEU A 132 -2.73 -1.38 13.33
CA LEU A 132 -2.06 -0.64 12.25
C LEU A 132 -0.59 -0.38 12.58
N SER A 133 -0.26 0.11 13.78
CA SER A 133 1.14 0.38 14.17
C SER A 133 2.01 -0.87 14.16
N ARG A 134 1.44 -2.02 14.53
CA ARG A 134 2.16 -3.30 14.48
C ARG A 134 2.63 -3.72 13.08
N LEU A 135 1.97 -3.24 12.02
CA LEU A 135 2.41 -3.53 10.65
C LEU A 135 3.80 -2.95 10.37
N TRP A 136 4.11 -1.75 10.87
CA TRP A 136 5.40 -1.10 10.64
C TRP A 136 6.56 -1.69 11.44
N ALA A 137 6.32 -2.60 12.36
CA ALA A 137 7.38 -3.43 12.92
C ALA A 137 7.99 -4.37 11.86
N SER A 138 7.26 -4.67 10.77
CA SER A 138 7.77 -5.50 9.68
C SER A 138 8.56 -4.69 8.64
N PRO A 139 9.70 -5.21 8.14
CA PRO A 139 10.46 -4.55 7.06
C PRO A 139 9.60 -4.25 5.81
N LYS A 140 8.71 -5.18 5.44
CA LYS A 140 7.86 -5.03 4.26
C LYS A 140 6.97 -3.77 4.32
N ALA A 141 6.30 -3.54 5.43
CA ALA A 141 5.42 -2.37 5.59
C ALA A 141 6.23 -1.07 5.66
N ARG A 142 7.42 -1.08 6.25
CA ARG A 142 8.33 0.06 6.25
C ARG A 142 8.81 0.41 4.84
N ASP A 143 9.34 -0.55 4.10
CA ASP A 143 9.83 -0.35 2.74
C ASP A 143 8.72 0.18 1.83
N TYR A 144 7.48 -0.35 1.97
CA TYR A 144 6.32 0.18 1.26
C TYR A 144 6.05 1.65 1.62
N THR A 145 6.08 2.01 2.90
CA THR A 145 5.84 3.39 3.33
C THR A 145 6.96 4.33 2.87
N ILE A 146 8.22 3.89 2.91
CA ILE A 146 9.35 4.66 2.38
C ILE A 146 9.20 4.86 0.87
N HIS A 147 8.84 3.81 0.13
CA HIS A 147 8.56 3.90 -1.29
C HIS A 147 7.46 4.91 -1.61
N GLN A 148 6.33 4.83 -0.90
CA GLN A 148 5.23 5.79 -1.08
C GLN A 148 5.67 7.22 -0.79
N TRP A 149 6.48 7.43 0.24
CA TRP A 149 7.00 8.74 0.60
C TRP A 149 7.95 9.30 -0.46
N GLU A 150 8.93 8.53 -0.87
CA GLU A 150 10.01 9.00 -1.76
C GLU A 150 9.58 9.09 -3.23
N ASN A 151 8.75 8.15 -3.69
CA ASN A 151 8.40 8.06 -5.10
C ASN A 151 7.02 8.64 -5.45
N PHE A 152 6.15 8.88 -4.46
CA PHE A 152 4.82 9.43 -4.73
C PHE A 152 4.51 10.67 -3.91
N GLN A 153 4.62 10.65 -2.58
CA GLN A 153 4.22 11.81 -1.77
C GLN A 153 5.10 13.02 -2.05
N THR A 154 6.41 12.85 -2.11
CA THR A 154 7.32 13.94 -2.44
C THR A 154 7.06 14.52 -3.86
N PRO A 155 6.95 13.71 -4.91
CA PRO A 155 6.56 14.17 -6.24
C PRO A 155 5.18 14.82 -6.33
N ILE A 156 4.19 14.40 -5.53
CA ILE A 156 2.83 14.98 -5.54
C ILE A 156 2.85 16.49 -5.30
N TRP A 157 3.78 17.02 -4.52
CA TRP A 157 3.89 18.46 -4.28
C TRP A 157 4.18 19.26 -5.55
N SER A 158 4.82 18.67 -6.55
CA SER A 158 5.11 19.28 -7.84
C SER A 158 4.02 19.08 -8.88
N CYS A 159 2.97 18.30 -8.59
CA CYS A 159 1.89 18.05 -9.56
C CYS A 159 1.23 19.32 -10.09
N ILE A 160 1.00 20.30 -9.22
CA ILE A 160 0.35 21.55 -9.62
C ILE A 160 1.24 22.35 -10.60
N GLU A 161 2.56 22.36 -10.37
CA GLU A 161 3.52 23.01 -11.27
C GLU A 161 3.54 22.31 -12.62
N TYR A 162 3.60 20.98 -12.62
CA TYR A 162 3.51 20.17 -13.84
C TYR A 162 2.26 20.51 -14.66
N PHE A 163 1.06 20.45 -14.04
CA PHE A 163 -0.19 20.70 -14.75
C PHE A 163 -0.37 22.17 -15.17
N ARG A 164 0.27 23.12 -14.49
CA ARG A 164 0.32 24.52 -14.96
C ARG A 164 1.19 24.67 -16.20
N GLU A 165 2.27 23.91 -16.31
CA GLU A 165 3.20 23.97 -17.44
C GLU A 165 2.67 23.20 -18.66
N PHE A 166 2.18 21.96 -18.45
CA PHE A 166 1.80 21.06 -19.56
C PHE A 166 0.27 21.00 -19.81
N GLY A 167 -0.53 21.70 -19.02
CA GLY A 167 -1.99 21.68 -19.12
C GLY A 167 -2.63 20.59 -18.25
N PHE A 168 -3.93 20.79 -17.91
CA PHE A 168 -4.73 19.85 -17.09
C PHE A 168 -5.28 18.74 -17.99
N GLN A 169 -4.40 17.85 -18.44
CA GLN A 169 -4.70 16.71 -19.29
C GLN A 169 -3.92 15.48 -18.83
N SER A 170 -4.43 14.28 -19.17
CA SER A 170 -3.73 13.05 -18.82
C SER A 170 -2.41 12.94 -19.57
N PRO A 171 -1.28 12.73 -18.88
CA PRO A 171 0.00 12.44 -19.53
C PRO A 171 -0.09 11.17 -20.37
N THR A 172 0.43 11.20 -21.59
CA THR A 172 0.47 10.07 -22.53
C THR A 172 1.88 9.52 -22.74
N ASP A 173 2.91 10.29 -22.37
CA ASP A 173 4.30 9.85 -22.42
C ASP A 173 4.80 9.53 -21.00
N PRO A 174 5.22 8.29 -20.73
CA PRO A 174 5.74 7.91 -19.41
C PRO A 174 7.02 8.66 -19.01
N ARG A 175 7.72 9.30 -19.96
CA ARG A 175 8.89 10.13 -19.69
C ARG A 175 8.53 11.58 -19.37
N ASN A 176 7.29 11.97 -19.60
CA ASN A 176 6.74 13.27 -19.24
C ASN A 176 5.49 13.10 -18.38
N SER A 177 5.70 12.86 -17.11
CA SER A 177 4.67 12.66 -16.11
C SER A 177 4.95 13.51 -14.86
N PRO A 178 3.95 13.76 -13.99
CA PRO A 178 4.19 14.49 -12.74
C PRO A 178 5.33 13.90 -11.89
N ILE A 179 5.50 12.56 -11.90
CA ILE A 179 6.55 11.88 -11.14
C ILE A 179 7.92 12.18 -11.76
N THR A 180 8.08 11.98 -13.06
CA THR A 180 9.36 12.20 -13.73
C THR A 180 9.76 13.68 -13.72
N PHE A 181 8.81 14.58 -13.85
CA PHE A 181 9.00 16.03 -13.67
C PHE A 181 9.54 16.36 -12.27
N ALA A 182 8.90 15.86 -11.23
CA ALA A 182 9.28 16.12 -9.84
C ALA A 182 10.66 15.53 -9.47
N LEU A 183 11.03 14.42 -10.07
CA LEU A 183 12.30 13.74 -9.83
C LEU A 183 13.44 14.30 -10.71
N GLY A 184 13.17 15.32 -11.53
CA GLY A 184 14.17 15.95 -12.43
C GLY A 184 14.57 15.04 -13.60
N GLY A 185 13.76 14.06 -13.93
CA GLY A 185 14.00 13.08 -15.00
C GLY A 185 13.48 13.56 -16.35
N GLN A 186 14.08 14.62 -16.92
CA GLN A 186 13.75 15.00 -18.29
C GLN A 186 14.09 13.85 -19.25
N ASP A 187 13.13 13.50 -20.11
CA ASP A 187 13.25 12.45 -21.12
C ASP A 187 13.51 11.03 -20.56
N LYS A 188 13.27 10.80 -19.25
CA LYS A 188 13.42 9.52 -18.57
C LYS A 188 12.08 9.01 -18.06
N SER A 189 11.86 7.72 -18.18
CA SER A 189 10.76 7.06 -17.48
C SER A 189 11.05 6.92 -15.97
N LEU A 190 10.04 6.62 -15.17
CA LEU A 190 10.24 6.30 -13.75
C LEU A 190 11.24 5.15 -13.57
N PHE A 191 11.20 4.13 -14.43
CA PHE A 191 12.09 2.98 -14.34
C PHE A 191 13.54 3.34 -14.65
N ASP A 192 13.79 4.23 -15.63
CA ASP A 192 15.14 4.75 -15.90
C ASP A 192 15.70 5.48 -14.67
N ILE A 193 14.86 6.29 -13.99
CA ILE A 193 15.26 7.02 -12.77
C ILE A 193 15.53 6.05 -11.62
N LEU A 194 14.75 4.98 -11.48
CA LEU A 194 14.95 3.97 -10.46
C LEU A 194 16.24 3.18 -10.69
N GLU A 195 16.56 2.85 -11.95
CA GLU A 195 17.80 2.11 -12.29
C GLU A 195 19.07 2.92 -11.99
N GLU A 196 19.01 4.26 -12.06
CA GLU A 196 20.14 5.14 -11.73
C GLU A 196 20.40 5.27 -10.22
N ASP A 197 19.41 4.96 -9.37
CA ASP A 197 19.54 4.97 -7.91
C ASP A 197 19.30 3.57 -7.32
N PRO A 198 20.38 2.77 -7.07
CA PRO A 198 20.25 1.41 -6.54
C PRO A 198 19.50 1.33 -5.20
N ARG A 199 19.59 2.36 -4.34
CA ARG A 199 18.85 2.40 -3.08
C ARG A 199 17.34 2.54 -3.36
N ARG A 200 16.96 3.47 -4.22
CA ARG A 200 15.56 3.71 -4.62
C ARG A 200 14.97 2.49 -5.32
N LEU A 201 15.73 1.85 -6.19
CA LEU A 201 15.32 0.61 -6.87
C LEU A 201 15.10 -0.53 -5.87
N ALA A 202 15.97 -0.69 -4.88
CA ALA A 202 15.81 -1.72 -3.84
C ALA A 202 14.53 -1.48 -3.01
N ILE A 203 14.27 -0.23 -2.60
CA ILE A 203 13.04 0.16 -1.89
C ILE A 203 11.80 -0.11 -2.75
N PHE A 204 11.83 0.25 -4.03
CA PHE A 204 10.75 -0.03 -4.98
C PHE A 204 10.47 -1.54 -5.07
N ASN A 205 11.49 -2.35 -5.31
CA ASN A 205 11.36 -3.81 -5.42
C ASN A 205 10.80 -4.45 -4.14
N ASN A 206 11.24 -3.98 -2.96
CA ASN A 206 10.71 -4.47 -1.68
C ASN A 206 9.25 -4.04 -1.46
N ALA A 207 8.91 -2.81 -1.86
CA ALA A 207 7.53 -2.32 -1.79
C ALA A 207 6.60 -3.14 -2.69
N MET A 208 7.01 -3.46 -3.91
CA MET A 208 6.23 -4.30 -4.83
C MET A 208 5.99 -5.70 -4.24
N LYS A 209 6.99 -6.31 -3.60
CA LYS A 209 6.82 -7.57 -2.87
C LYS A 209 5.82 -7.46 -1.71
N SER A 210 5.69 -6.28 -1.12
CA SER A 210 4.76 -6.04 0.00
C SER A 210 3.31 -5.90 -0.45
N LEU A 211 3.11 -5.42 -1.68
CA LEU A 211 1.79 -5.27 -2.31
C LEU A 211 1.31 -6.56 -2.96
N ALA A 212 2.19 -7.53 -3.17
CA ALA A 212 1.78 -8.80 -3.75
C ALA A 212 0.63 -9.39 -2.92
N VAL A 213 -0.58 -9.26 -3.44
CA VAL A 213 -1.73 -9.99 -2.91
C VAL A 213 -1.37 -11.46 -3.13
N SER A 214 -1.44 -12.26 -2.06
CA SER A 214 -1.18 -13.68 -2.20
C SER A 214 -1.99 -14.23 -3.39
N VAL A 215 -1.29 -14.67 -4.41
CA VAL A 215 -1.90 -15.27 -5.61
C VAL A 215 -2.59 -16.61 -5.30
N THR A 216 -2.43 -17.10 -4.07
CA THR A 216 -2.97 -18.38 -3.56
C THR A 216 -4.50 -18.48 -3.61
N ALA A 217 -5.21 -17.35 -3.69
CA ALA A 217 -6.67 -17.35 -3.88
C ALA A 217 -7.10 -17.95 -5.24
N TYR A 218 -6.21 -17.98 -6.23
CA TYR A 218 -6.50 -18.57 -7.53
C TYR A 218 -6.11 -20.06 -7.58
N ARG A 219 -6.93 -20.86 -8.23
CA ARG A 219 -6.75 -22.32 -8.36
C ARG A 219 -5.83 -22.65 -9.54
N PHE A 220 -4.52 -22.45 -9.38
CA PHE A 220 -3.52 -22.75 -10.41
C PHE A 220 -3.48 -24.24 -10.79
N ASP A 221 -3.86 -25.14 -9.88
CA ASP A 221 -4.00 -26.58 -10.11
C ASP A 221 -5.08 -26.94 -11.14
N LYS A 222 -5.97 -26.01 -11.49
CA LYS A 222 -6.99 -26.19 -12.53
C LYS A 222 -6.52 -25.76 -13.92
N LEU A 223 -5.37 -25.11 -14.02
CA LEU A 223 -4.84 -24.68 -15.30
C LEU A 223 -4.32 -25.87 -16.11
N GLN A 224 -4.43 -25.74 -17.42
CA GLN A 224 -3.83 -26.67 -18.39
C GLN A 224 -2.83 -25.93 -19.25
N PRO A 225 -1.66 -26.50 -19.54
CA PRO A 225 -0.68 -25.88 -20.42
C PRO A 225 -1.23 -25.71 -21.84
N GLY A 226 -0.80 -24.65 -22.49
CA GLY A 226 -1.06 -24.41 -23.89
C GLY A 226 -0.37 -25.44 -24.81
N GLN A 227 -0.55 -25.29 -26.14
CA GLN A 227 0.05 -26.18 -27.14
C GLN A 227 1.59 -26.20 -27.11
N ASP A 228 2.21 -25.10 -26.65
CA ASP A 228 3.66 -24.93 -26.47
C ASP A 228 4.17 -25.46 -25.11
N GLY A 229 3.28 -26.05 -24.31
CA GLY A 229 3.60 -26.56 -22.98
C GLY A 229 3.75 -25.46 -21.91
N ILE A 230 3.44 -24.20 -22.23
CA ILE A 230 3.46 -23.09 -21.27
C ILE A 230 2.15 -23.07 -20.51
N LEU A 231 2.25 -23.10 -19.17
CA LEU A 231 1.10 -23.04 -18.27
C LEU A 231 0.74 -21.59 -17.92
N LEU A 232 1.74 -20.76 -17.66
CA LEU A 232 1.58 -19.43 -17.13
C LEU A 232 2.68 -18.51 -17.64
N VAL A 233 2.31 -17.26 -17.92
CA VAL A 233 3.25 -16.17 -18.22
C VAL A 233 2.99 -15.03 -17.23
N ASP A 234 3.99 -14.65 -16.45
CA ASP A 234 3.98 -13.51 -15.53
C ASP A 234 4.62 -12.32 -16.25
N VAL A 235 3.80 -11.42 -16.78
CA VAL A 235 4.25 -10.26 -17.55
C VAL A 235 4.45 -9.06 -16.63
N GLY A 236 5.65 -8.49 -16.63
CA GLY A 236 6.06 -7.48 -15.64
C GLY A 236 6.29 -8.12 -14.27
N GLY A 237 6.77 -9.37 -14.26
CA GLY A 237 6.91 -10.19 -13.04
C GLY A 237 7.96 -9.70 -12.05
N GLY A 238 8.72 -8.66 -12.38
CA GLY A 238 9.70 -8.04 -11.51
C GLY A 238 10.73 -9.05 -11.01
N SER A 239 10.90 -9.15 -9.70
CA SER A 239 11.81 -10.12 -9.08
C SER A 239 11.28 -11.56 -9.08
N GLY A 240 10.08 -11.81 -9.62
CA GLY A 240 9.46 -13.13 -9.70
C GLY A 240 8.81 -13.60 -8.40
N TYR A 241 8.46 -12.69 -7.50
CA TYR A 241 7.86 -13.07 -6.21
C TYR A 241 6.59 -13.90 -6.37
N ASN A 242 5.66 -13.47 -7.23
CA ASN A 242 4.40 -14.17 -7.45
C ASN A 242 4.62 -15.59 -8.01
N ILE A 243 5.51 -15.72 -8.96
CA ILE A 243 5.83 -17.02 -9.55
C ILE A 243 6.54 -17.95 -8.57
N GLN A 244 7.38 -17.40 -7.65
CA GLN A 244 7.98 -18.18 -6.56
C GLN A 244 6.93 -18.69 -5.59
N GLU A 245 5.95 -17.86 -5.21
CA GLU A 245 4.84 -18.25 -4.36
C GLU A 245 4.02 -19.37 -5.03
N ILE A 246 3.69 -19.22 -6.32
CA ILE A 246 3.01 -20.25 -7.11
C ILE A 246 3.82 -21.56 -7.14
N CYS A 247 5.13 -21.51 -7.36
CA CYS A 247 5.99 -22.69 -7.36
C CYS A 247 6.00 -23.38 -5.99
N SER A 248 5.98 -22.61 -4.90
CA SER A 248 5.98 -23.11 -3.53
C SER A 248 4.65 -23.78 -3.17
N ASP A 249 3.53 -23.11 -3.46
CA ASP A 249 2.20 -23.57 -3.07
C ASP A 249 1.66 -24.68 -3.98
N TYR A 250 2.14 -24.72 -5.20
CA TYR A 250 1.74 -25.70 -6.23
C TYR A 250 2.96 -26.46 -6.81
N PRO A 251 3.66 -27.28 -6.02
CA PRO A 251 4.90 -27.93 -6.47
C PRO A 251 4.73 -28.90 -7.65
N ASN A 252 3.50 -29.36 -7.87
CA ASN A 252 3.18 -30.38 -8.88
C ASN A 252 2.45 -29.79 -10.12
N LEU A 253 2.51 -28.48 -10.36
CA LEU A 253 1.95 -27.92 -11.59
C LEU A 253 2.59 -28.52 -12.83
N ASN A 254 1.76 -28.94 -13.78
CA ASN A 254 2.20 -29.47 -15.05
C ASN A 254 2.27 -28.34 -16.08
N GLY A 255 3.44 -28.11 -16.64
CA GLY A 255 3.72 -27.08 -17.63
C GLY A 255 4.82 -26.10 -17.20
N ARG A 256 5.33 -25.36 -18.17
CA ARG A 256 6.37 -24.36 -17.97
C ARG A 256 5.76 -23.06 -17.47
N LEU A 257 6.49 -22.37 -16.60
CA LEU A 257 6.19 -21.03 -16.15
C LEU A 257 7.17 -20.07 -16.81
N VAL A 258 6.70 -18.93 -17.27
CA VAL A 258 7.55 -17.93 -17.94
C VAL A 258 7.42 -16.60 -17.18
N LEU A 259 8.55 -16.02 -16.80
CA LEU A 259 8.61 -14.67 -16.26
C LEU A 259 9.13 -13.74 -17.33
N GLN A 260 8.36 -12.71 -17.63
CA GLN A 260 8.71 -11.67 -18.59
C GLN A 260 8.85 -10.32 -17.89
N ASP A 261 9.95 -9.64 -18.16
CA ASP A 261 10.18 -8.26 -17.72
C ASP A 261 11.22 -7.58 -18.62
N ILE A 262 11.44 -6.29 -18.45
CA ILE A 262 12.49 -5.58 -19.19
C ILE A 262 13.85 -6.23 -18.96
N LYS A 263 14.75 -6.10 -19.92
CA LYS A 263 16.06 -6.77 -19.91
C LYS A 263 16.86 -6.49 -18.63
N GLY A 264 16.84 -5.24 -18.16
CA GLY A 264 17.53 -4.83 -16.92
C GLY A 264 17.06 -5.62 -15.72
N THR A 265 15.75 -5.83 -15.55
CA THR A 265 15.16 -6.62 -14.46
C THR A 265 15.55 -8.10 -14.57
N VAL A 266 15.33 -8.70 -15.74
CA VAL A 266 15.56 -10.14 -15.95
C VAL A 266 16.99 -10.56 -15.68
N THR A 267 17.97 -9.75 -16.08
CA THR A 267 19.40 -10.05 -15.87
C THR A 267 19.83 -10.09 -14.41
N HIS A 268 19.06 -9.49 -13.49
CA HIS A 268 19.36 -9.45 -12.06
C HIS A 268 18.59 -10.49 -11.24
N ILE A 269 17.73 -11.29 -11.87
CA ILE A 269 16.98 -12.34 -11.18
C ILE A 269 17.91 -13.51 -10.82
N LYS A 270 17.92 -13.90 -9.56
CA LYS A 270 18.64 -15.09 -9.10
C LYS A 270 17.78 -16.32 -9.32
N ALA A 271 18.21 -17.21 -10.20
CA ALA A 271 17.45 -18.40 -10.61
C ALA A 271 17.26 -19.44 -9.49
N ASP A 272 18.06 -19.41 -8.42
CA ASP A 272 18.07 -20.42 -7.35
C ASP A 272 16.74 -20.58 -6.61
N GLY A 273 15.91 -19.51 -6.57
CA GLY A 273 14.59 -19.52 -5.92
C GLY A 273 13.46 -20.17 -6.72
N PHE A 274 13.70 -20.61 -7.98
CA PHE A 274 12.63 -21.02 -8.89
C PHE A 274 12.63 -22.53 -9.20
N GLN A 275 13.47 -23.30 -8.53
CA GLN A 275 13.56 -24.77 -8.67
C GLN A 275 13.74 -25.28 -10.11
N GLY A 276 14.30 -24.47 -11.01
CA GLY A 276 14.48 -24.81 -12.42
C GLY A 276 13.17 -24.88 -13.25
N ARG A 277 12.06 -24.35 -12.73
CA ARG A 277 10.72 -24.47 -13.33
C ARG A 277 10.28 -23.22 -14.10
N VAL A 278 11.07 -22.16 -14.09
CA VAL A 278 10.71 -20.86 -14.66
C VAL A 278 11.72 -20.47 -15.74
N ASP A 279 11.20 -20.15 -16.90
CA ASP A 279 11.97 -19.53 -17.98
C ASP A 279 11.94 -18.01 -17.83
N PHE A 280 13.07 -17.33 -17.94
CA PHE A 280 13.18 -15.89 -17.87
C PHE A 280 13.33 -15.30 -19.25
N GLN A 281 12.45 -14.37 -19.62
CA GLN A 281 12.43 -13.76 -20.94
C GLN A 281 12.42 -12.24 -20.84
N ALA A 282 13.39 -11.60 -21.49
CA ALA A 282 13.35 -10.15 -21.67
C ALA A 282 12.20 -9.77 -22.62
N TYR A 283 11.30 -8.91 -22.15
CA TYR A 283 10.13 -8.49 -22.91
C TYR A 283 9.63 -7.12 -22.39
N ASN A 284 9.45 -6.19 -23.32
CA ASN A 284 8.86 -4.88 -23.01
C ASN A 284 7.42 -4.83 -23.54
N PHE A 285 6.45 -5.06 -22.68
CA PHE A 285 5.03 -5.09 -23.05
C PHE A 285 4.46 -3.73 -23.52
N LEU A 286 5.21 -2.64 -23.34
CA LEU A 286 4.82 -1.33 -23.85
C LEU A 286 5.24 -1.12 -25.32
N GLU A 287 6.22 -1.85 -25.79
CA GLU A 287 6.83 -1.66 -27.11
C GLU A 287 6.65 -2.88 -28.04
N GLU A 288 6.44 -4.06 -27.46
CA GLU A 288 6.43 -5.33 -28.18
C GLU A 288 5.07 -6.01 -28.12
N ILE A 289 4.71 -6.74 -29.17
CA ILE A 289 3.53 -7.60 -29.15
C ILE A 289 3.86 -8.88 -28.38
N GLN A 290 2.97 -9.29 -27.47
CA GLN A 290 3.14 -10.50 -26.66
C GLN A 290 3.42 -11.73 -27.52
N PRO A 291 4.63 -12.34 -27.44
CA PRO A 291 5.04 -13.45 -28.29
C PRO A 291 4.40 -14.78 -27.86
N ILE A 292 3.99 -14.91 -26.61
CA ILE A 292 3.44 -16.15 -26.06
C ILE A 292 1.92 -16.07 -26.03
N LYS A 293 1.25 -17.08 -26.63
CA LYS A 293 -0.20 -17.24 -26.59
C LYS A 293 -0.54 -18.26 -25.51
N GLY A 294 -1.14 -17.82 -24.43
CA GLY A 294 -1.50 -18.69 -23.30
C GLY A 294 -2.20 -17.89 -22.21
N MET A 295 -2.36 -18.48 -21.01
CA MET A 295 -2.87 -17.74 -19.86
C MET A 295 -1.80 -16.76 -19.37
N CYS A 296 -2.12 -15.47 -19.46
CA CYS A 296 -1.25 -14.40 -19.06
C CYS A 296 -1.73 -13.85 -17.69
N LEU A 297 -0.85 -13.84 -16.70
CA LEU A 297 -1.04 -13.00 -15.51
C LEU A 297 -0.33 -11.67 -15.79
N THR A 298 -1.10 -10.62 -15.88
CA THR A 298 -0.54 -9.25 -15.92
C THR A 298 -0.95 -8.57 -14.65
N TRP A 299 0.00 -8.29 -13.78
CA TRP A 299 -0.19 -7.35 -12.70
C TRP A 299 0.15 -5.96 -13.22
N VAL A 300 -0.88 -5.25 -13.66
CA VAL A 300 -0.78 -3.80 -13.79
C VAL A 300 -1.07 -3.28 -12.39
N SER A 301 -0.04 -2.81 -11.69
CA SER A 301 -0.23 -1.99 -10.50
C SER A 301 -0.92 -0.69 -10.96
N SER A 302 -2.24 -0.65 -10.79
CA SER A 302 -3.05 0.56 -10.98
C SER A 302 -2.78 1.57 -9.88
#